data_41b43b9762652f2df544e4198f9354a7
#
_entry.id   41b43b9762652f2df544e4198f9354a7
#
_cell.length_a   1.000
_cell.length_b   1.000
_cell.length_c   1.000
_cell.angle_alpha   90.00
_cell.angle_beta   90.00
_cell.angle_gamma   90.00
#
_symmetry.space_group_name_H-M   'P 1'
#
loop_
_entity.id
_entity.type
_entity.pdbx_description
1 polymer ?
#
loop_
_entity_poly.entity_id
_entity_poly.type
_entity_poly.pdbx_seq_one_letter_code
_entity_poly.pdbx_strand_id
1 'polypeptide(L)' 'MAEEKKRFVLLVDNDIFEKFKYLAKEQNRTAGNLGTKLVNDYVKENYKK' A
#
# COMPACT_ATOMS: atom_id res chain seq x y z
N MET A 1 -19.51 11.86 9.55
CA MET A 1 -18.38 12.49 9.30
C MET A 1 -17.35 11.72 8.61
N ALA A 2 -16.81 12.25 7.66
CA ALA A 2 -15.88 11.53 6.83
C ALA A 2 -14.55 11.40 7.53
N GLU A 3 -13.91 10.30 7.32
CA GLU A 3 -12.59 10.13 7.81
C GLU A 3 -11.63 10.89 6.98
N GLU A 4 -10.67 11.45 7.62
CA GLU A 4 -9.61 12.10 6.89
C GLU A 4 -8.63 11.11 6.40
N LYS A 5 -8.24 11.22 5.14
CA LYS A 5 -7.23 10.34 4.59
C LYS A 5 -5.94 11.09 4.51
N LYS A 6 -4.91 10.51 5.05
CA LYS A 6 -3.59 11.13 5.05
C LYS A 6 -2.74 10.56 3.96
N ARG A 7 -1.89 11.37 3.42
CA ARG A 7 -0.93 10.89 2.43
C ARG A 7 0.18 10.19 3.16
N PHE A 8 0.61 9.12 2.55
CA PHE A 8 1.67 8.31 3.13
C PHE A 8 2.68 8.06 2.03
N VAL A 9 3.84 8.62 2.15
CA VAL A 9 4.87 8.51 1.13
C VAL A 9 5.93 7.55 1.60
N LEU A 10 6.20 6.53 0.79
CA LEU A 10 7.21 5.54 1.11
C LEU A 10 8.38 5.73 0.19
N LEU A 11 9.56 5.64 0.75
CA LEU A 11 10.78 5.72 -0.03
C LEU A 11 11.30 4.30 -0.23
N VAL A 12 11.33 3.87 -1.46
CA VAL A 12 11.83 2.53 -1.78
C VAL A 12 12.78 2.64 -2.95
N ASP A 13 13.59 1.62 -3.12
CA ASP A 13 14.50 1.56 -4.26
C ASP A 13 13.70 1.43 -5.54
N ASN A 14 14.29 1.90 -6.63
CA ASN A 14 13.63 1.79 -7.92
C ASN A 14 13.30 0.36 -8.28
N ASP A 15 14.21 -0.55 -8.02
CA ASP A 15 13.98 -1.95 -8.32
C ASP A 15 12.74 -2.46 -7.62
N ILE A 16 12.65 -2.16 -6.36
CA ILE A 16 11.52 -2.63 -5.56
C ILE A 16 10.24 -1.98 -6.05
N PHE A 17 10.31 -0.70 -6.37
CA PHE A 17 9.14 0.02 -6.84
C PHE A 17 8.62 -0.58 -8.14
N GLU A 18 9.54 -0.87 -9.08
CA GLU A 18 9.12 -1.43 -10.36
C GLU A 18 8.48 -2.80 -10.17
N LYS A 19 9.05 -3.61 -9.31
CA LYS A 19 8.48 -4.92 -9.05
C LYS A 19 7.12 -4.81 -8.39
N PHE A 20 6.97 -3.83 -7.52
CA PHE A 20 5.70 -3.62 -6.86
C PHE A 20 4.63 -3.20 -7.85
N LYS A 21 4.98 -2.33 -8.78
CA LYS A 21 4.05 -1.91 -9.82
C LYS A 21 3.62 -3.10 -10.67
N TYR A 22 4.57 -3.95 -10.98
CA TYR A 22 4.27 -5.13 -11.77
C TYR A 22 3.28 -6.03 -11.04
N LEU A 23 3.50 -6.25 -9.77
CA LEU A 23 2.60 -7.08 -8.98
C LEU A 23 1.21 -6.47 -8.88
N ALA A 24 1.16 -5.16 -8.74
CA ALA A 24 -0.13 -4.48 -8.67
C ALA A 24 -0.90 -4.69 -9.96
N LYS A 25 -0.20 -4.57 -11.08
CA LYS A 25 -0.83 -4.75 -12.38
C LYS A 25 -1.37 -6.16 -12.53
N GLU A 26 -0.64 -7.14 -12.03
CA GLU A 26 -1.07 -8.52 -12.09
C GLU A 26 -2.37 -8.72 -11.36
N GLN A 27 -2.60 -7.92 -10.33
CA GLN A 27 -3.80 -8.02 -9.52
C GLN A 27 -4.87 -7.03 -9.93
N ASN A 28 -4.67 -6.37 -11.07
CA ASN A 28 -5.62 -5.38 -11.57
C ASN A 28 -5.83 -4.26 -10.56
N ARG A 29 -4.75 -3.81 -9.94
CA ARG A 29 -4.80 -2.71 -9.01
C ARG A 29 -3.74 -1.70 -9.38
N THR A 30 -3.91 -0.48 -8.93
CA THR A 30 -2.83 0.48 -9.03
C THR A 30 -1.87 0.23 -7.89
N ALA A 31 -0.64 0.71 -8.05
CA ALA A 31 0.34 0.56 -6.99
C ALA A 31 -0.15 1.24 -5.71
N GLY A 32 -0.81 2.37 -5.85
CA GLY A 32 -1.34 3.07 -4.68
C GLY A 32 -2.38 2.25 -3.94
N ASN A 33 -3.29 1.64 -4.69
CA ASN A 33 -4.33 0.83 -4.06
C ASN A 33 -3.74 -0.40 -3.38
N LEU A 34 -2.77 -1.04 -4.05
CA LEU A 34 -2.15 -2.20 -3.45
C LEU A 34 -1.40 -1.82 -2.19
N GLY A 35 -0.69 -0.70 -2.22
CA GLY A 35 0.02 -0.22 -1.05
C GLY A 35 -0.92 0.05 0.11
N THR A 36 -2.04 0.71 -0.18
CA THR A 36 -3.02 1.02 0.85
C THR A 36 -3.55 -0.27 1.49
N LYS A 37 -3.85 -1.25 0.65
CA LYS A 37 -4.35 -2.51 1.17
C LYS A 37 -3.33 -3.18 2.07
N LEU A 38 -2.08 -3.19 1.64
CA LEU A 38 -1.04 -3.83 2.43
C LEU A 38 -0.84 -3.16 3.77
N VAL A 39 -0.85 -1.83 3.78
CA VAL A 39 -0.69 -1.11 5.03
C VAL A 39 -1.85 -1.41 5.97
N ASN A 40 -3.07 -1.37 5.46
CA ASN A 40 -4.24 -1.64 6.27
C ASN A 40 -4.19 -3.05 6.85
N ASP A 41 -3.84 -4.01 6.00
CA ASP A 41 -3.78 -5.40 6.45
C ASP A 41 -2.71 -5.59 7.51
N TYR A 42 -1.56 -4.96 7.30
CA TYR A 42 -0.46 -5.08 8.25
C TYR A 42 -0.86 -4.54 9.61
N VAL A 43 -1.49 -3.38 9.61
CA VAL A 43 -1.89 -2.76 10.88
C VAL A 43 -2.94 -3.60 11.59
N LYS A 44 -3.89 -4.11 10.82
CA LYS A 44 -4.93 -4.93 11.43
C LYS A 44 -4.35 -6.17 12.09
N GLU A 45 -3.33 -6.73 11.47
CA GLU A 45 -2.77 -7.96 11.99
C GLU A 45 -1.87 -7.74 13.17
N ASN A 46 -1.22 -6.58 13.21
CA ASN A 46 -0.18 -6.36 14.20
C ASN A 46 -0.56 -5.40 15.32
N TYR A 47 -1.55 -4.58 15.12
CA TYR A 47 -1.94 -3.62 16.15
C TYR A 47 -3.10 -4.21 16.93
N LYS A 48 -2.83 -4.64 18.13
CA LYS A 48 -3.86 -5.21 18.97
C LYS A 48 -3.99 -4.39 20.22
N LYS A 49 -5.19 -3.99 20.49
CA LYS A 49 -5.42 -3.18 21.67
C LYS A 49 -6.03 -4.00 22.75
#